data_889c764ec9d1523ac7da76ac2243726e
#
_entry.id   889c764ec9d1523ac7da76ac2243726e
#
_cell.length_a   1.000
_cell.length_b   1.000
_cell.length_c   1.000
_cell.angle_alpha   90.00
_cell.angle_beta   90.00
_cell.angle_gamma   90.00
#
_symmetry.space_group_name_H-M   'P 1'
#
loop_
_entity.id
_entity.type
_entity.pdbx_description
1 polymer ?
#
loop_
_entity_poly.entity_id
_entity_poly.type
_entity_poly.pdbx_seq_one_letter_code
_entity_poly.pdbx_strand_id
1 'polypeptide(L)'
;MVNCGGKEMNILIVSKHFSPGFIGHMKAWYKMCEECGYQTELYFDSQYEKFFDRNEYNYITDMVNVENYHPDIAVVQNTGFENVELFKWCEKHNCKIFYILHEPYMGIKELMKDGSYFIKQAVACVLNVWLCAKATRVVLCSKYAEENCKRYMKGAYRKAVFLPLLFLDDYDEKVCTYREYFSMIGTYAEPHGSDIFIKYIREAYESGSKQKFQIATRSNISDMIADQIYKKMQDEGQLLVQQGRPLTEEEMSAAYRRSIATWNGYRRSTQSGVLPNAFMQGTPVIATRLGSFEEFVEPGNTGVFIDDFGRNTITNAIKNIEATGKVMNEKCRSFFLAHFYYRNQLDAFKKIVEKVETEEMK
;
A
#
# COMPACT_ATOMS: atom_id res chain seq x y z
N MET A 1 -4.02 -28.74 -26.42
CA MET A 1 -4.96 -28.16 -25.44
C MET A 1 -5.66 -29.33 -24.76
N VAL A 2 -5.20 -29.75 -23.60
CA VAL A 2 -5.86 -30.80 -22.80
C VAL A 2 -6.78 -30.05 -21.85
N ASN A 3 -8.07 -30.09 -22.14
CA ASN A 3 -9.11 -29.59 -21.27
C ASN A 3 -9.26 -30.59 -20.10
N CYS A 4 -8.45 -30.44 -19.05
CA CYS A 4 -8.71 -31.11 -17.76
C CYS A 4 -9.91 -30.40 -17.16
N GLY A 5 -11.08 -31.05 -17.12
CA GLY A 5 -12.31 -30.57 -16.53
C GLY A 5 -12.16 -30.34 -15.01
N GLY A 6 -11.42 -29.31 -14.64
CA GLY A 6 -11.41 -28.77 -13.28
C GLY A 6 -12.66 -27.92 -13.08
N LYS A 7 -13.30 -28.02 -11.93
CA LYS A 7 -14.37 -27.13 -11.49
C LYS A 7 -13.87 -25.67 -11.62
N GLU A 8 -14.61 -24.82 -12.30
CA GLU A 8 -14.32 -23.38 -12.30
C GLU A 8 -14.35 -22.89 -10.87
N MET A 9 -13.25 -22.30 -10.41
CA MET A 9 -13.11 -21.80 -9.04
C MET A 9 -13.58 -20.35 -8.95
N ASN A 10 -14.43 -20.07 -7.99
CA ASN A 10 -14.97 -18.74 -7.71
C ASN A 10 -14.16 -18.06 -6.60
N ILE A 11 -13.55 -16.93 -6.89
CA ILE A 11 -12.79 -16.14 -5.92
C ILE A 11 -13.50 -14.82 -5.63
N LEU A 12 -13.70 -14.52 -4.35
CA LEU A 12 -14.29 -13.28 -3.87
C LEU A 12 -13.19 -12.41 -3.22
N ILE A 13 -12.98 -11.20 -3.73
CA ILE A 13 -12.04 -10.24 -3.14
C ILE A 13 -12.81 -9.24 -2.29
N VAL A 14 -12.45 -9.14 -1.01
CA VAL A 14 -13.29 -8.50 0.00
C VAL A 14 -12.61 -7.28 0.64
N SER A 15 -13.33 -6.13 0.68
CA SER A 15 -12.96 -4.95 1.45
C SER A 15 -14.19 -4.23 1.98
N LYS A 16 -14.69 -4.63 3.14
CA LYS A 16 -15.93 -4.11 3.76
C LYS A 16 -15.77 -2.80 4.51
N HIS A 17 -14.53 -2.34 4.71
CA HIS A 17 -14.24 -1.03 5.30
C HIS A 17 -13.62 -0.13 4.25
N PHE A 18 -14.28 1.00 3.95
CA PHE A 18 -13.79 1.93 2.93
C PHE A 18 -12.46 2.55 3.33
N SER A 19 -11.45 2.31 2.51
CA SER A 19 -10.14 2.96 2.58
C SER A 19 -9.58 3.12 1.17
N PRO A 20 -9.36 4.35 0.69
CA PRO A 20 -8.83 4.59 -0.66
C PRO A 20 -7.50 3.87 -0.96
N GLY A 21 -6.69 3.61 0.07
CA GLY A 21 -5.43 2.88 -0.09
C GLY A 21 -5.58 1.44 -0.58
N PHE A 22 -6.77 0.84 -0.48
CA PHE A 22 -7.03 -0.53 -0.96
C PHE A 22 -7.52 -0.60 -2.41
N ILE A 23 -7.89 0.52 -3.04
CA ILE A 23 -8.46 0.52 -4.40
C ILE A 23 -7.51 -0.16 -5.40
N GLY A 24 -6.28 0.33 -5.51
CA GLY A 24 -5.27 -0.26 -6.40
C GLY A 24 -4.95 -1.72 -6.07
N HIS A 25 -4.96 -2.06 -4.78
CA HIS A 25 -4.76 -3.43 -4.30
C HIS A 25 -5.87 -4.37 -4.77
N MET A 26 -7.13 -3.98 -4.58
CA MET A 26 -8.28 -4.79 -5.02
C MET A 26 -8.29 -4.98 -6.53
N LYS A 27 -8.00 -3.91 -7.29
CA LYS A 27 -7.88 -3.99 -8.76
C LYS A 27 -6.79 -4.99 -9.18
N ALA A 28 -5.62 -4.95 -8.53
CA ALA A 28 -4.51 -5.85 -8.83
C ALA A 28 -4.83 -7.31 -8.48
N TRP A 29 -5.46 -7.56 -7.33
CA TRP A 29 -5.92 -8.89 -6.95
C TRP A 29 -6.97 -9.43 -7.91
N TYR A 30 -7.93 -8.59 -8.31
CA TYR A 30 -8.97 -8.96 -9.27
C TYR A 30 -8.33 -9.40 -10.60
N LYS A 31 -7.46 -8.57 -11.17
CA LYS A 31 -6.77 -8.90 -12.43
C LYS A 31 -5.85 -10.11 -12.31
N MET A 32 -5.19 -10.30 -11.18
CA MET A 32 -4.39 -11.50 -10.92
C MET A 32 -5.26 -12.77 -10.94
N CYS A 33 -6.41 -12.75 -10.28
CA CYS A 33 -7.33 -13.89 -10.26
C CYS A 33 -7.88 -14.19 -11.66
N GLU A 34 -8.31 -13.17 -12.43
CA GLU A 34 -8.79 -13.34 -13.80
C GLU A 34 -7.70 -13.95 -14.71
N GLU A 35 -6.46 -13.42 -14.65
CA GLU A 35 -5.34 -13.94 -15.46
C GLU A 35 -4.89 -15.36 -15.02
N CYS A 36 -5.19 -15.75 -13.79
CA CYS A 36 -5.04 -17.14 -13.33
C CYS A 36 -6.13 -18.08 -13.86
N GLY A 37 -7.21 -17.54 -14.46
CA GLY A 37 -8.33 -18.29 -14.98
C GLY A 37 -9.45 -18.57 -13.98
N TYR A 38 -9.52 -17.80 -12.88
CA TYR A 38 -10.57 -17.91 -11.87
C TYR A 38 -11.73 -16.96 -12.19
N GLN A 39 -12.96 -17.39 -11.90
CA GLN A 39 -14.11 -16.48 -11.84
C GLN A 39 -13.93 -15.56 -10.64
N THR A 40 -14.06 -14.26 -10.87
CA THR A 40 -13.70 -13.29 -9.83
C THR A 40 -14.78 -12.23 -9.64
N GLU A 41 -15.16 -11.99 -8.38
CA GLU A 41 -16.00 -10.86 -7.99
C GLU A 41 -15.37 -10.09 -6.82
N LEU A 42 -15.70 -8.79 -6.76
CA LEU A 42 -15.37 -7.94 -5.62
C LEU A 42 -16.57 -7.87 -4.66
N TYR A 43 -16.31 -7.93 -3.36
CA TYR A 43 -17.30 -7.66 -2.32
C TYR A 43 -16.83 -6.53 -1.42
N PHE A 44 -17.48 -5.38 -1.50
CA PHE A 44 -16.98 -4.20 -0.81
C PHE A 44 -18.08 -3.26 -0.31
N ASP A 45 -17.67 -2.26 0.49
CA ASP A 45 -18.51 -1.14 0.90
C ASP A 45 -18.90 -0.28 -0.31
N SER A 46 -20.17 0.15 -0.39
CA SER A 46 -20.73 0.91 -1.53
C SER A 46 -19.95 2.19 -1.87
N GLN A 47 -19.20 2.75 -0.93
CA GLN A 47 -18.33 3.92 -1.18
C GLN A 47 -17.22 3.65 -2.21
N TYR A 48 -16.90 2.38 -2.48
CA TYR A 48 -15.95 1.99 -3.51
C TYR A 48 -16.53 2.03 -4.93
N GLU A 49 -17.86 1.93 -5.13
CA GLU A 49 -18.49 1.77 -6.45
C GLU A 49 -18.01 2.78 -7.49
N LYS A 50 -17.85 4.03 -7.09
CA LYS A 50 -17.36 5.12 -7.98
C LYS A 50 -15.92 4.96 -8.51
N PHE A 51 -15.18 3.99 -7.99
CA PHE A 51 -13.78 3.70 -8.40
C PHE A 51 -13.66 2.44 -9.26
N PHE A 52 -14.78 1.71 -9.46
CA PHE A 52 -14.79 0.46 -10.21
C PHE A 52 -15.83 0.51 -11.32
N ASP A 53 -15.38 0.54 -12.58
CA ASP A 53 -16.26 0.46 -13.74
C ASP A 53 -16.82 -0.97 -13.86
N ARG A 54 -18.13 -1.10 -13.94
CA ARG A 54 -18.82 -2.40 -14.12
C ARG A 54 -18.52 -3.09 -15.45
N ASN A 55 -17.98 -2.37 -16.42
CA ASN A 55 -17.50 -2.98 -17.66
C ASN A 55 -16.18 -3.72 -17.49
N GLU A 56 -15.39 -3.38 -16.44
CA GLU A 56 -14.08 -3.96 -16.17
C GLU A 56 -14.04 -4.84 -14.92
N TYR A 57 -14.96 -4.61 -13.97
CA TYR A 57 -14.98 -5.26 -12.65
C TYR A 57 -16.37 -5.72 -12.28
N ASN A 58 -16.53 -7.02 -12.01
CA ASN A 58 -17.72 -7.55 -11.40
C ASN A 58 -17.69 -7.29 -9.90
N TYR A 59 -18.77 -6.74 -9.32
CA TYR A 59 -18.81 -6.49 -7.89
C TYR A 59 -20.22 -6.56 -7.30
N ILE A 60 -20.26 -6.88 -6.03
CA ILE A 60 -21.43 -6.99 -5.17
C ILE A 60 -21.22 -6.18 -3.89
N THR A 61 -22.29 -5.71 -3.27
CA THR A 61 -22.23 -4.86 -2.07
C THR A 61 -23.00 -5.44 -0.88
N ASP A 62 -23.73 -6.52 -1.08
CA ASP A 62 -24.56 -7.16 -0.07
C ASP A 62 -24.25 -8.67 0.09
N MET A 63 -24.66 -9.22 1.24
CA MET A 63 -24.34 -10.61 1.59
C MET A 63 -25.21 -11.62 0.80
N VAL A 64 -26.42 -11.24 0.37
CA VAL A 64 -27.30 -12.12 -0.41
C VAL A 64 -26.67 -12.48 -1.75
N ASN A 65 -26.04 -11.50 -2.39
CA ASN A 65 -25.31 -11.74 -3.63
C ASN A 65 -24.02 -12.56 -3.42
N VAL A 66 -23.35 -12.47 -2.26
CA VAL A 66 -22.26 -13.38 -1.90
C VAL A 66 -22.75 -14.81 -1.81
N GLU A 67 -23.92 -15.03 -1.20
CA GLU A 67 -24.55 -16.35 -1.12
C GLU A 67 -24.89 -16.91 -2.51
N ASN A 68 -25.38 -16.09 -3.42
CA ASN A 68 -25.68 -16.50 -4.80
C ASN A 68 -24.42 -16.79 -5.63
N TYR A 69 -23.34 -16.07 -5.38
CA TYR A 69 -22.07 -16.26 -6.09
C TYR A 69 -21.33 -17.54 -5.69
N HIS A 70 -21.56 -18.04 -4.47
CA HIS A 70 -20.93 -19.24 -3.93
C HIS A 70 -19.40 -19.27 -4.07
N PRO A 71 -18.66 -18.35 -3.42
CA PRO A 71 -17.20 -18.33 -3.54
C PRO A 71 -16.55 -19.57 -2.92
N ASP A 72 -15.56 -20.14 -3.62
CA ASP A 72 -14.70 -21.20 -3.09
C ASP A 72 -13.60 -20.59 -2.18
N ILE A 73 -13.11 -19.39 -2.54
CA ILE A 73 -12.09 -18.64 -1.79
C ILE A 73 -12.54 -17.19 -1.59
N ALA A 74 -12.41 -16.68 -0.36
CA ALA A 74 -12.56 -15.26 -0.04
C ALA A 74 -11.20 -14.66 0.34
N VAL A 75 -10.72 -13.65 -0.42
CA VAL A 75 -9.48 -12.92 -0.16
C VAL A 75 -9.81 -11.62 0.54
N VAL A 76 -9.56 -11.54 1.85
CA VAL A 76 -9.99 -10.41 2.68
C VAL A 76 -8.86 -9.42 2.88
N GLN A 77 -9.08 -8.19 2.42
CA GLN A 77 -8.05 -7.14 2.29
C GLN A 77 -7.81 -6.32 3.55
N ASN A 78 -8.77 -6.25 4.47
CA ASN A 78 -8.69 -5.33 5.60
C ASN A 78 -9.20 -5.93 6.91
N THR A 79 -8.70 -5.36 8.01
CA THR A 79 -9.20 -5.64 9.37
C THR A 79 -10.47 -4.84 9.62
N GLY A 80 -11.55 -5.50 10.04
CA GLY A 80 -12.81 -4.83 10.39
C GLY A 80 -13.79 -5.82 11.01
N PHE A 81 -14.65 -5.33 11.91
CA PHE A 81 -15.74 -6.11 12.48
C PHE A 81 -16.76 -6.53 11.43
N GLU A 82 -16.85 -5.77 10.34
CA GLU A 82 -17.71 -6.01 9.18
C GLU A 82 -17.39 -7.35 8.49
N ASN A 83 -16.17 -7.87 8.69
CA ASN A 83 -15.76 -9.16 8.14
C ASN A 83 -16.28 -10.35 8.96
N VAL A 84 -16.74 -10.15 10.20
CA VAL A 84 -17.14 -11.26 11.11
C VAL A 84 -18.28 -12.08 10.53
N GLU A 85 -19.25 -11.44 9.92
CA GLU A 85 -20.40 -12.11 9.28
C GLU A 85 -19.92 -12.98 8.10
N LEU A 86 -19.10 -12.44 7.22
CA LEU A 86 -18.50 -13.19 6.10
C LEU A 86 -17.68 -14.38 6.59
N PHE A 87 -16.85 -14.20 7.60
CA PHE A 87 -16.04 -15.30 8.15
C PHE A 87 -16.91 -16.45 8.70
N LYS A 88 -18.01 -16.15 9.41
CA LYS A 88 -18.96 -17.16 9.87
C LYS A 88 -19.66 -17.85 8.71
N TRP A 89 -20.03 -17.09 7.69
CA TRP A 89 -20.65 -17.64 6.48
C TRP A 89 -19.68 -18.58 5.75
N CYS A 90 -18.43 -18.16 5.55
CA CYS A 90 -17.39 -18.98 4.92
C CYS A 90 -17.17 -20.30 5.68
N GLU A 91 -17.10 -20.25 7.02
CA GLU A 91 -16.95 -21.45 7.87
C GLU A 91 -18.13 -22.42 7.68
N LYS A 92 -19.35 -21.91 7.60
CA LYS A 92 -20.56 -22.71 7.39
C LYS A 92 -20.65 -23.35 6.00
N HIS A 93 -20.15 -22.66 4.96
CA HIS A 93 -20.27 -23.07 3.55
C HIS A 93 -18.96 -23.61 2.97
N ASN A 94 -17.99 -23.91 3.80
CA ASN A 94 -16.67 -24.45 3.41
C ASN A 94 -15.87 -23.55 2.44
N CYS A 95 -16.16 -22.23 2.38
CA CYS A 95 -15.39 -21.25 1.64
C CYS A 95 -14.05 -20.99 2.34
N LYS A 96 -12.95 -21.06 1.62
CA LYS A 96 -11.60 -20.84 2.18
C LYS A 96 -11.34 -19.36 2.35
N ILE A 97 -10.66 -18.97 3.42
CA ILE A 97 -10.36 -17.57 3.71
C ILE A 97 -8.86 -17.33 3.58
N PHE A 98 -8.46 -16.45 2.67
CA PHE A 98 -7.13 -15.88 2.57
C PHE A 98 -7.18 -14.48 3.18
N TYR A 99 -6.63 -14.35 4.38
CA TYR A 99 -6.65 -13.08 5.10
C TYR A 99 -5.33 -12.34 4.93
N ILE A 100 -5.35 -11.14 4.34
CA ILE A 100 -4.16 -10.31 4.16
C ILE A 100 -3.91 -9.54 5.44
N LEU A 101 -2.83 -9.90 6.14
CA LEU A 101 -2.44 -9.28 7.40
C LEU A 101 -1.46 -8.13 7.12
N HIS A 102 -2.00 -6.94 6.85
CA HIS A 102 -1.19 -5.75 6.58
C HIS A 102 -0.39 -5.28 7.80
N GLU A 103 -0.99 -5.34 8.98
CA GLU A 103 -0.38 -4.85 10.22
C GLU A 103 -0.34 -5.96 11.28
N PRO A 104 0.68 -6.84 11.26
CA PRO A 104 0.87 -7.82 12.32
C PRO A 104 1.19 -7.13 13.65
N TYR A 105 0.82 -7.78 14.75
CA TYR A 105 1.17 -7.28 16.07
C TYR A 105 2.70 -7.18 16.24
N MET A 106 3.18 -6.03 16.66
CA MET A 106 4.61 -5.70 16.78
C MET A 106 5.12 -5.75 18.22
N GLY A 107 4.29 -6.15 19.17
CA GLY A 107 4.60 -6.19 20.61
C GLY A 107 4.05 -4.99 21.38
N ILE A 108 3.89 -5.17 22.69
CA ILE A 108 3.25 -4.18 23.57
C ILE A 108 4.03 -2.87 23.63
N LYS A 109 5.36 -2.92 23.55
CA LYS A 109 6.21 -1.72 23.61
C LYS A 109 5.96 -0.78 22.43
N GLU A 110 5.79 -1.36 21.22
CA GLU A 110 5.49 -0.56 20.03
C GLU A 110 4.05 -0.05 20.08
N LEU A 111 3.11 -0.88 20.54
CA LEU A 111 1.72 -0.49 20.71
C LEU A 111 1.55 0.68 21.69
N MET A 112 2.32 0.71 22.79
CA MET A 112 2.28 1.79 23.79
C MET A 112 2.78 3.15 23.23
N LYS A 113 3.54 3.17 22.16
CA LYS A 113 3.98 4.40 21.51
C LYS A 113 2.85 5.13 20.79
N ASP A 114 1.70 4.48 20.59
CA ASP A 114 0.56 5.05 19.86
C ASP A 114 -0.22 6.12 20.63
N GLY A 115 0.09 6.36 21.90
CA GLY A 115 -0.57 7.39 22.68
C GLY A 115 -2.09 7.27 22.67
N SER A 116 -2.80 8.28 22.14
CA SER A 116 -4.26 8.29 22.05
C SER A 116 -4.87 7.20 21.17
N TYR A 117 -4.09 6.61 20.25
CA TYR A 117 -4.53 5.52 19.37
C TYR A 117 -4.34 4.12 19.96
N PHE A 118 -3.73 4.00 21.15
CA PHE A 118 -3.44 2.72 21.81
C PHE A 118 -4.65 1.78 21.87
N ILE A 119 -5.80 2.29 22.33
CA ILE A 119 -7.02 1.47 22.50
C ILE A 119 -7.49 0.96 21.14
N LYS A 120 -7.54 1.82 20.13
CA LYS A 120 -7.94 1.43 18.76
C LYS A 120 -7.02 0.35 18.21
N GLN A 121 -5.72 0.51 18.39
CA GLN A 121 -4.73 -0.47 17.93
C GLN A 121 -4.80 -1.79 18.70
N ALA A 122 -5.04 -1.74 20.02
CA ALA A 122 -5.22 -2.94 20.83
C ALA A 122 -6.45 -3.75 20.38
N VAL A 123 -7.57 -3.08 20.11
CA VAL A 123 -8.78 -3.72 19.57
C VAL A 123 -8.51 -4.33 18.20
N ALA A 124 -7.83 -3.62 17.31
CA ALA A 124 -7.45 -4.14 15.99
C ALA A 124 -6.53 -5.38 16.11
N CYS A 125 -5.59 -5.38 17.05
CA CYS A 125 -4.72 -6.54 17.31
C CYS A 125 -5.53 -7.77 17.77
N VAL A 126 -6.48 -7.61 18.69
CA VAL A 126 -7.34 -8.72 19.16
C VAL A 126 -8.18 -9.25 18.01
N LEU A 127 -8.77 -8.37 17.21
CA LEU A 127 -9.56 -8.75 16.03
C LEU A 127 -8.68 -9.49 15.01
N ASN A 128 -7.46 -9.02 14.74
CA ASN A 128 -6.51 -9.67 13.84
C ASN A 128 -6.17 -11.10 14.31
N VAL A 129 -5.99 -11.31 15.62
CA VAL A 129 -5.74 -12.66 16.17
C VAL A 129 -6.93 -13.58 15.87
N TRP A 130 -8.16 -13.09 16.06
CA TRP A 130 -9.37 -13.87 15.76
C TRP A 130 -9.52 -14.16 14.27
N LEU A 131 -9.35 -13.15 13.40
CA LEU A 131 -9.43 -13.31 11.94
C LEU A 131 -8.36 -14.29 11.42
N CYS A 132 -7.13 -14.17 11.88
CA CYS A 132 -6.06 -15.13 11.56
C CYS A 132 -6.37 -16.56 12.05
N ALA A 133 -6.99 -16.71 13.21
CA ALA A 133 -7.36 -18.04 13.73
C ALA A 133 -8.39 -18.72 12.82
N LYS A 134 -9.33 -17.97 12.25
CA LYS A 134 -10.37 -18.46 11.35
C LYS A 134 -9.91 -18.59 9.89
N ALA A 135 -8.89 -17.84 9.47
CA ALA A 135 -8.37 -17.90 8.11
C ALA A 135 -7.78 -19.28 7.76
N THR A 136 -7.93 -19.69 6.51
CA THR A 136 -7.27 -20.86 5.92
C THR A 136 -5.80 -20.57 5.65
N ARG A 137 -5.53 -19.38 5.10
CA ARG A 137 -4.17 -18.83 4.90
C ARG A 137 -4.10 -17.39 5.41
N VAL A 138 -2.94 -17.04 5.94
CA VAL A 138 -2.60 -15.67 6.32
C VAL A 138 -1.57 -15.16 5.32
N VAL A 139 -1.94 -14.19 4.50
CA VAL A 139 -1.06 -13.60 3.50
C VAL A 139 -0.23 -12.49 4.17
N LEU A 140 1.09 -12.62 4.12
CA LEU A 140 2.06 -11.65 4.62
C LEU A 140 2.74 -10.96 3.44
N CYS A 141 2.86 -9.63 3.50
CA CYS A 141 3.31 -8.84 2.36
C CYS A 141 4.74 -8.30 2.48
N SER A 142 5.46 -8.64 3.55
CA SER A 142 6.87 -8.27 3.75
C SER A 142 7.56 -9.24 4.70
N LYS A 143 8.89 -9.31 4.64
CA LYS A 143 9.70 -10.07 5.62
C LYS A 143 9.54 -9.50 7.02
N TYR A 144 9.42 -8.18 7.13
CA TYR A 144 9.13 -7.53 8.42
C TYR A 144 7.81 -8.03 9.02
N ALA A 145 6.76 -8.16 8.21
CA ALA A 145 5.48 -8.73 8.65
C ALA A 145 5.65 -10.22 9.04
N GLU A 146 6.44 -10.98 8.29
CA GLU A 146 6.75 -12.37 8.59
C GLU A 146 7.46 -12.53 9.93
N GLU A 147 8.52 -11.77 10.20
CA GLU A 147 9.27 -11.79 11.45
C GLU A 147 8.40 -11.46 12.66
N ASN A 148 7.56 -10.42 12.56
CA ASN A 148 6.62 -10.05 13.62
C ASN A 148 5.56 -11.15 13.83
N CYS A 149 5.00 -11.70 12.76
CA CYS A 149 4.04 -12.77 12.83
C CYS A 149 4.65 -14.02 13.47
N LYS A 150 5.86 -14.42 13.08
CA LYS A 150 6.62 -15.52 13.68
C LYS A 150 6.88 -15.32 15.17
N ARG A 151 7.22 -14.08 15.55
CA ARG A 151 7.56 -13.73 16.93
C ARG A 151 6.35 -13.68 17.84
N TYR A 152 5.27 -13.06 17.40
CA TYR A 152 4.14 -12.68 18.26
C TYR A 152 2.83 -13.39 17.93
N MET A 153 2.66 -13.94 16.73
CA MET A 153 1.42 -14.54 16.24
C MET A 153 1.65 -15.96 15.70
N LYS A 154 2.25 -16.85 16.50
CA LYS A 154 2.68 -18.20 16.07
C LYS A 154 1.57 -19.01 15.40
N GLY A 155 0.31 -18.86 15.83
CA GLY A 155 -0.85 -19.54 15.24
C GLY A 155 -1.11 -19.06 13.80
N ALA A 156 -1.02 -17.74 13.54
CA ALA A 156 -1.13 -17.15 12.22
C ALA A 156 0.07 -17.55 11.34
N TYR A 157 1.28 -17.53 11.90
CA TYR A 157 2.50 -17.88 11.17
C TYR A 157 2.48 -19.32 10.60
N ARG A 158 1.87 -20.28 11.30
CA ARG A 158 1.72 -21.66 10.80
C ARG A 158 0.90 -21.75 9.51
N LYS A 159 0.03 -20.79 9.25
CA LYS A 159 -0.83 -20.69 8.06
C LYS A 159 -0.32 -19.64 7.07
N ALA A 160 0.85 -19.05 7.36
CA ALA A 160 1.37 -17.94 6.58
C ALA A 160 1.80 -18.37 5.17
N VAL A 161 1.50 -17.52 4.21
CA VAL A 161 2.00 -17.52 2.84
C VAL A 161 2.50 -16.13 2.52
N PHE A 162 3.49 -16.03 1.65
CA PHE A 162 4.04 -14.75 1.26
C PHE A 162 3.54 -14.33 -0.13
N LEU A 163 2.96 -13.14 -0.21
CA LEU A 163 2.73 -12.40 -1.45
C LEU A 163 2.93 -10.92 -1.15
N PRO A 164 3.75 -10.20 -1.92
CA PRO A 164 3.97 -8.77 -1.70
C PRO A 164 2.68 -7.97 -1.90
N LEU A 165 2.72 -6.69 -1.58
CA LEU A 165 1.66 -5.78 -2.00
C LEU A 165 1.57 -5.77 -3.53
N LEU A 166 0.37 -5.97 -4.06
CA LEU A 166 0.13 -6.08 -5.50
C LEU A 166 -0.40 -4.77 -6.07
N PHE A 167 0.12 -4.40 -7.23
CA PHE A 167 -0.32 -3.22 -7.96
C PHE A 167 -0.48 -3.53 -9.45
N LEU A 168 -1.40 -2.81 -10.10
CA LEU A 168 -1.42 -2.67 -11.55
C LEU A 168 -0.23 -1.81 -11.97
N ASP A 169 0.07 -1.84 -13.24
CA ASP A 169 1.07 -0.95 -13.83
C ASP A 169 0.36 0.11 -14.68
N ASP A 170 0.36 1.35 -14.20
CA ASP A 170 -0.20 2.52 -14.88
C ASP A 170 0.89 3.45 -15.46
N TYR A 171 2.13 2.96 -15.52
CA TYR A 171 3.22 3.74 -16.08
C TYR A 171 3.09 3.88 -17.59
N ASP A 172 3.05 5.12 -18.06
CA ASP A 172 3.05 5.44 -19.48
C ASP A 172 4.41 6.02 -19.91
N GLU A 173 5.17 5.26 -20.68
CA GLU A 173 6.49 5.65 -21.22
C GLU A 173 6.42 6.85 -22.17
N LYS A 174 5.26 7.12 -22.78
CA LYS A 174 5.06 8.23 -23.71
C LYS A 174 4.94 9.58 -23.01
N VAL A 175 4.59 9.55 -21.72
CA VAL A 175 4.46 10.77 -20.91
C VAL A 175 5.84 11.16 -20.39
N CYS A 176 6.57 11.95 -21.16
CA CYS A 176 7.81 12.57 -20.69
C CYS A 176 7.50 13.68 -19.69
N THR A 177 8.01 13.55 -18.47
CA THR A 177 7.81 14.55 -17.42
C THR A 177 9.17 15.01 -16.88
N TYR A 178 9.36 16.31 -16.82
CA TYR A 178 10.51 16.91 -16.15
C TYR A 178 10.33 16.77 -14.63
N ARG A 179 11.32 16.16 -13.95
CA ARG A 179 11.32 15.96 -12.50
C ARG A 179 11.99 17.16 -11.83
N GLU A 180 11.28 17.82 -10.95
CA GLU A 180 11.77 19.04 -10.30
C GLU A 180 11.36 19.20 -8.83
N TYR A 181 10.41 18.36 -8.34
CA TYR A 181 9.88 18.53 -7.00
C TYR A 181 10.44 17.46 -6.03
N PHE A 182 10.81 17.89 -4.83
CA PHE A 182 10.85 16.99 -3.69
C PHE A 182 9.46 16.96 -3.06
N SER A 183 8.85 15.78 -2.97
CA SER A 183 7.41 15.67 -2.80
C SER A 183 7.00 14.86 -1.58
N MET A 184 5.96 15.30 -0.88
CA MET A 184 5.17 14.52 0.06
C MET A 184 3.84 14.15 -0.59
N ILE A 185 3.61 12.86 -0.82
CA ILE A 185 2.42 12.34 -1.50
C ILE A 185 1.73 11.33 -0.59
N GLY A 186 0.40 11.47 -0.40
CA GLY A 186 -0.40 10.58 0.43
C GLY A 186 -1.06 11.30 1.61
N THR A 187 -1.40 10.56 2.66
CA THR A 187 -2.09 11.11 3.83
C THR A 187 -1.14 11.91 4.71
N TYR A 188 -1.51 13.15 5.05
CA TYR A 188 -0.82 13.90 6.10
C TYR A 188 -1.07 13.24 7.46
N ALA A 189 0.00 12.82 8.11
CA ALA A 189 -0.06 12.23 9.44
C ALA A 189 1.29 12.38 10.16
N GLU A 190 1.26 12.60 11.47
CA GLU A 190 2.46 12.69 12.29
C GLU A 190 3.36 11.43 12.23
N PRO A 191 2.81 10.20 12.26
CA PRO A 191 3.62 8.99 12.07
C PRO A 191 4.34 8.91 10.73
N HIS A 192 3.87 9.64 9.71
CA HIS A 192 4.51 9.72 8.39
C HIS A 192 5.58 10.82 8.32
N GLY A 193 5.86 11.54 9.42
CA GLY A 193 6.80 12.65 9.44
C GLY A 193 6.39 13.82 8.55
N SER A 194 5.09 14.00 8.34
CA SER A 194 4.55 15.06 7.47
C SER A 194 4.82 16.45 8.03
N ASP A 195 4.80 16.61 9.35
CA ASP A 195 5.18 17.82 10.06
C ASP A 195 6.67 18.16 9.87
N ILE A 196 7.53 17.13 9.83
CA ILE A 196 8.97 17.29 9.55
C ILE A 196 9.16 17.82 8.13
N PHE A 197 8.45 17.23 7.15
CA PHE A 197 8.52 17.67 5.77
C PHE A 197 8.11 19.14 5.61
N ILE A 198 7.00 19.57 6.23
CA ILE A 198 6.54 20.96 6.21
C ILE A 198 7.59 21.89 6.86
N LYS A 199 8.13 21.50 8.02
CA LYS A 199 9.20 22.26 8.68
C LYS A 199 10.44 22.38 7.77
N TYR A 200 10.85 21.28 7.15
CA TYR A 200 11.99 21.27 6.22
C TYR A 200 11.81 22.21 5.04
N ILE A 201 10.63 22.26 4.42
CA ILE A 201 10.30 23.19 3.32
C ILE A 201 10.58 24.63 3.74
N ARG A 202 10.08 25.02 4.93
CA ARG A 202 10.29 26.37 5.48
C ARG A 202 11.77 26.67 5.70
N GLU A 203 12.48 25.81 6.38
CA GLU A 203 13.90 25.99 6.69
C GLU A 203 14.76 26.04 5.40
N ALA A 204 14.42 25.25 4.41
CA ALA A 204 15.10 25.28 3.11
C ALA A 204 14.88 26.62 2.40
N TYR A 205 13.64 27.11 2.35
CA TYR A 205 13.32 28.40 1.74
C TYR A 205 14.02 29.57 2.44
N GLU A 206 13.94 29.64 3.78
CA GLU A 206 14.58 30.66 4.61
C GLU A 206 16.11 30.68 4.44
N SER A 207 16.71 29.54 4.12
CA SER A 207 18.14 29.43 3.79
C SER A 207 18.50 29.82 2.35
N GLY A 208 17.53 30.26 1.54
CA GLY A 208 17.73 30.65 0.15
C GLY A 208 17.78 29.49 -0.86
N SER A 209 17.38 28.30 -0.48
CA SER A 209 17.29 27.15 -1.38
C SER A 209 16.35 27.44 -2.55
N LYS A 210 16.70 26.97 -3.76
CA LYS A 210 15.86 27.01 -4.96
C LYS A 210 15.14 25.69 -5.22
N GLN A 211 15.25 24.73 -4.31
CA GLN A 211 14.54 23.45 -4.39
C GLN A 211 13.04 23.68 -4.49
N LYS A 212 12.40 23.05 -5.46
CA LYS A 212 10.94 23.04 -5.57
C LYS A 212 10.33 21.90 -4.75
N PHE A 213 9.17 22.17 -4.15
CA PHE A 213 8.47 21.25 -3.27
C PHE A 213 7.05 21.01 -3.75
N GLN A 214 6.56 19.79 -3.51
CA GLN A 214 5.18 19.42 -3.77
C GLN A 214 4.56 18.75 -2.56
N ILE A 215 3.34 19.13 -2.23
CA ILE A 215 2.46 18.41 -1.29
C ILE A 215 1.22 17.98 -2.06
N ALA A 216 0.97 16.68 -2.10
CA ALA A 216 -0.21 16.09 -2.72
C ALA A 216 -0.91 15.17 -1.71
N THR A 217 -1.96 15.68 -1.05
CA THR A 217 -2.61 15.00 0.07
C THR A 217 -4.12 15.13 0.04
N ARG A 218 -4.84 14.09 0.48
CA ARG A 218 -6.28 14.17 0.71
C ARG A 218 -6.64 14.94 1.99
N SER A 219 -5.69 15.10 2.91
CA SER A 219 -5.89 15.80 4.16
C SER A 219 -5.99 17.31 3.91
N ASN A 220 -6.83 18.00 4.69
CA ASN A 220 -6.78 19.45 4.75
C ASN A 220 -5.62 19.86 5.66
N ILE A 221 -4.64 20.57 5.10
CA ILE A 221 -3.45 21.05 5.81
C ILE A 221 -3.37 22.57 5.83
N SER A 222 -4.47 23.27 5.56
CA SER A 222 -4.48 24.74 5.46
C SER A 222 -3.89 25.42 6.69
N ASP A 223 -4.20 24.90 7.88
CA ASP A 223 -3.67 25.45 9.15
C ASP A 223 -2.15 25.25 9.30
N MET A 224 -1.60 24.16 8.75
CA MET A 224 -0.18 23.82 8.83
C MET A 224 0.67 24.70 7.92
N ILE A 225 0.08 25.21 6.84
CA ILE A 225 0.74 26.06 5.83
C ILE A 225 0.11 27.48 5.78
N ALA A 226 -0.53 27.93 6.87
CA ALA A 226 -1.19 29.23 6.95
C ALA A 226 -0.20 30.41 6.97
N ASP A 227 1.07 30.19 7.34
CA ASP A 227 2.11 31.23 7.40
C ASP A 227 2.35 31.82 6.00
N GLN A 228 2.53 33.16 5.97
CA GLN A 228 2.77 33.91 4.74
C GLN A 228 3.95 33.39 3.91
N ILE A 229 4.92 32.74 4.54
CA ILE A 229 6.08 32.15 3.86
C ILE A 229 5.65 31.08 2.85
N TYR A 230 4.70 30.18 3.21
CA TYR A 230 4.22 29.15 2.29
C TYR A 230 3.39 29.76 1.15
N LYS A 231 2.62 30.80 1.43
CA LYS A 231 1.89 31.55 0.39
C LYS A 231 2.87 32.16 -0.61
N LYS A 232 3.91 32.82 -0.11
CA LYS A 232 4.96 33.40 -0.96
C LYS A 232 5.64 32.32 -1.83
N MET A 233 5.96 31.16 -1.25
CA MET A 233 6.53 30.03 -1.99
C MET A 233 5.59 29.52 -3.09
N GLN A 234 4.28 29.52 -2.85
CA GLN A 234 3.29 29.15 -3.87
C GLN A 234 3.21 30.20 -4.98
N ASP A 235 3.18 31.49 -4.63
CA ASP A 235 3.17 32.61 -5.59
C ASP A 235 4.44 32.63 -6.46
N GLU A 236 5.59 32.25 -5.92
CA GLU A 236 6.87 32.11 -6.63
C GLU A 236 7.00 30.79 -7.41
N GLY A 237 6.02 29.88 -7.34
CA GLY A 237 6.05 28.56 -8.01
C GLY A 237 7.06 27.59 -7.40
N GLN A 238 7.54 27.84 -6.16
CA GLN A 238 8.48 26.98 -5.46
C GLN A 238 7.77 25.90 -4.61
N LEU A 239 6.49 26.10 -4.29
CA LEU A 239 5.66 25.12 -3.58
C LEU A 239 4.35 24.86 -4.33
N LEU A 240 4.12 23.62 -4.74
CA LEU A 240 2.86 23.17 -5.30
C LEU A 240 2.06 22.42 -4.24
N VAL A 241 0.79 22.79 -4.02
CA VAL A 241 -0.08 22.17 -3.02
C VAL A 241 -1.38 21.68 -3.66
N GLN A 242 -1.66 20.39 -3.51
CA GLN A 242 -2.95 19.77 -3.79
C GLN A 242 -3.44 19.13 -2.48
N GLN A 243 -4.58 19.59 -1.94
CA GLN A 243 -5.06 19.15 -0.64
C GLN A 243 -6.60 19.11 -0.53
N GLY A 244 -7.10 18.49 0.55
CA GLY A 244 -8.50 18.58 0.98
C GLY A 244 -9.47 17.65 0.25
N ARG A 245 -9.00 16.86 -0.72
CA ARG A 245 -9.78 15.80 -1.40
C ARG A 245 -8.89 14.63 -1.81
N PRO A 246 -9.46 13.43 -1.99
CA PRO A 246 -8.74 12.34 -2.61
C PRO A 246 -8.22 12.74 -4.00
N LEU A 247 -6.99 12.36 -4.30
CA LEU A 247 -6.41 12.48 -5.65
C LEU A 247 -6.97 11.38 -6.53
N THR A 248 -7.15 11.67 -7.82
CA THR A 248 -7.39 10.61 -8.81
C THR A 248 -6.12 9.80 -9.04
N GLU A 249 -6.24 8.61 -9.65
CA GLU A 249 -5.08 7.78 -10.01
C GLU A 249 -4.14 8.55 -10.94
N GLU A 250 -4.68 9.29 -11.92
CA GLU A 250 -3.90 10.13 -12.83
C GLU A 250 -3.17 11.28 -12.13
N GLU A 251 -3.85 11.99 -11.22
CA GLU A 251 -3.23 13.06 -10.42
C GLU A 251 -2.10 12.52 -9.54
N MET A 252 -2.29 11.35 -8.96
CA MET A 252 -1.28 10.70 -8.14
C MET A 252 -0.07 10.28 -8.96
N SER A 253 -0.29 9.62 -10.10
CA SER A 253 0.77 9.22 -11.02
C SER A 253 1.53 10.43 -11.56
N ALA A 254 0.83 11.51 -11.92
CA ALA A 254 1.45 12.77 -12.33
C ALA A 254 2.28 13.41 -11.21
N ALA A 255 1.82 13.34 -9.96
CA ALA A 255 2.57 13.86 -8.81
C ALA A 255 3.88 13.09 -8.60
N TYR A 256 3.85 11.76 -8.70
CA TYR A 256 5.08 10.95 -8.63
C TYR A 256 6.01 11.22 -9.82
N ARG A 257 5.50 11.24 -11.05
CA ARG A 257 6.33 11.45 -12.25
C ARG A 257 7.10 12.76 -12.25
N ARG A 258 6.54 13.86 -11.70
CA ARG A 258 7.26 15.15 -11.61
C ARG A 258 8.18 15.27 -10.39
N SER A 259 8.23 14.23 -9.54
CA SER A 259 9.08 14.22 -8.35
C SER A 259 10.49 13.72 -8.67
N ILE A 260 11.51 14.42 -8.18
CA ILE A 260 12.89 13.93 -8.13
C ILE A 260 13.04 12.85 -7.05
N ALA A 261 12.30 13.03 -5.95
CA ALA A 261 12.21 12.08 -4.85
C ALA A 261 10.92 12.28 -4.07
N THR A 262 10.47 11.25 -3.35
CA THR A 262 9.36 11.36 -2.41
C THR A 262 9.81 11.19 -0.96
N TRP A 263 9.11 11.89 -0.08
CA TRP A 263 9.31 11.82 1.36
C TRP A 263 8.67 10.58 1.96
N ASN A 264 9.50 9.72 2.56
CA ASN A 264 9.12 8.56 3.35
C ASN A 264 9.85 8.55 4.71
N GLY A 265 10.09 9.74 5.26
CA GLY A 265 10.70 9.94 6.59
C GLY A 265 9.74 9.65 7.72
N TYR A 266 9.23 8.42 7.74
CA TYR A 266 8.24 7.99 8.71
C TYR A 266 8.88 7.81 10.10
N ARG A 267 8.11 8.10 11.14
CA ARG A 267 8.45 7.73 12.53
C ARG A 267 7.95 6.33 12.87
N ARG A 268 6.95 5.86 12.12
CA ARG A 268 6.36 4.54 12.27
C ARG A 268 5.74 4.08 10.95
N SER A 269 6.04 2.85 10.57
CA SER A 269 5.40 2.18 9.44
C SER A 269 5.55 0.67 9.57
N THR A 270 4.52 -0.08 9.20
CA THR A 270 4.59 -1.53 8.94
C THR A 270 4.70 -1.79 7.46
N GLN A 271 3.86 -1.11 6.69
CA GLN A 271 3.83 -1.14 5.23
C GLN A 271 3.39 0.22 4.70
N SER A 272 3.73 0.54 3.45
CA SER A 272 3.33 1.77 2.81
C SER A 272 3.07 1.57 1.31
N GLY A 273 1.86 1.88 0.87
CA GLY A 273 1.51 1.92 -0.55
C GLY A 273 2.19 3.06 -1.32
N VAL A 274 2.75 4.05 -0.61
CA VAL A 274 3.50 5.16 -1.23
C VAL A 274 4.73 4.64 -1.96
N LEU A 275 5.43 3.65 -1.40
CA LEU A 275 6.67 3.11 -1.95
C LEU A 275 6.47 2.41 -3.29
N PRO A 276 5.53 1.44 -3.44
CA PRO A 276 5.23 0.84 -4.74
C PRO A 276 4.75 1.86 -5.79
N ASN A 277 3.90 2.81 -5.41
CA ASN A 277 3.43 3.86 -6.33
C ASN A 277 4.57 4.78 -6.80
N ALA A 278 5.49 5.14 -5.90
CA ALA A 278 6.68 5.91 -6.28
C ALA A 278 7.54 5.13 -7.27
N PHE A 279 7.86 3.88 -6.96
CA PHE A 279 8.69 3.03 -7.81
C PHE A 279 8.03 2.70 -9.15
N MET A 280 6.72 2.52 -9.19
CA MET A 280 5.96 2.37 -10.43
C MET A 280 6.20 3.52 -11.39
N GLN A 281 6.26 4.75 -10.88
CA GLN A 281 6.53 5.95 -11.66
C GLN A 281 8.04 6.27 -11.78
N GLY A 282 8.91 5.35 -11.38
CA GLY A 282 10.35 5.53 -11.42
C GLY A 282 10.85 6.63 -10.47
N THR A 283 10.17 6.84 -9.34
CA THR A 283 10.51 7.92 -8.41
C THR A 283 11.21 7.37 -7.17
N PRO A 284 12.47 7.78 -6.92
CA PRO A 284 13.22 7.41 -5.73
C PRO A 284 12.59 7.94 -4.45
N VAL A 285 12.97 7.35 -3.31
CA VAL A 285 12.46 7.76 -2.01
C VAL A 285 13.58 8.22 -1.07
N ILE A 286 13.25 9.17 -0.18
CA ILE A 286 14.03 9.47 1.02
C ILE A 286 13.28 8.85 2.19
N ALA A 287 13.85 7.85 2.83
CA ALA A 287 13.18 7.03 3.83
C ALA A 287 13.96 6.93 5.14
N THR A 288 13.27 6.68 6.24
CA THR A 288 13.86 6.21 7.50
C THR A 288 13.99 4.68 7.48
N ARG A 289 14.92 4.13 8.27
CA ARG A 289 15.10 2.68 8.44
C ARG A 289 14.02 2.11 9.34
N LEU A 290 12.85 1.83 8.77
CA LEU A 290 11.69 1.35 9.53
C LEU A 290 10.88 0.31 8.74
N GLY A 291 10.49 -0.77 9.43
CA GLY A 291 9.55 -1.74 8.90
C GLY A 291 9.96 -2.30 7.53
N SER A 292 9.01 -2.31 6.61
CA SER A 292 9.24 -2.81 5.24
C SER A 292 10.14 -1.91 4.38
N PHE A 293 10.46 -0.68 4.82
CA PHE A 293 11.37 0.18 4.05
C PHE A 293 12.79 -0.42 3.99
N GLU A 294 13.25 -1.08 5.06
CA GLU A 294 14.55 -1.76 5.06
C GLU A 294 14.64 -2.90 4.03
N GLU A 295 13.50 -3.51 3.70
CA GLU A 295 13.41 -4.58 2.71
C GLU A 295 13.35 -4.06 1.27
N PHE A 296 12.61 -2.96 1.06
CA PHE A 296 12.24 -2.51 -0.30
C PHE A 296 13.02 -1.29 -0.78
N VAL A 297 13.71 -0.56 0.11
CA VAL A 297 14.58 0.56 -0.30
C VAL A 297 16.02 0.08 -0.40
N GLU A 298 16.55 0.08 -1.61
CA GLU A 298 17.96 -0.24 -1.90
C GLU A 298 18.76 1.07 -1.98
N PRO A 299 19.67 1.34 -1.02
CA PRO A 299 20.45 2.58 -1.02
C PRO A 299 21.25 2.76 -2.31
N GLY A 300 21.11 3.93 -2.94
CA GLY A 300 21.77 4.25 -4.20
C GLY A 300 21.10 3.65 -5.46
N ASN A 301 20.08 2.79 -5.29
CA ASN A 301 19.33 2.18 -6.38
C ASN A 301 17.89 2.68 -6.44
N THR A 302 17.15 2.60 -5.31
CA THR A 302 15.74 2.99 -5.28
C THR A 302 15.46 4.14 -4.31
N GLY A 303 16.47 4.55 -3.54
CA GLY A 303 16.35 5.67 -2.60
C GLY A 303 17.57 5.86 -1.72
N VAL A 304 17.38 6.70 -0.71
CA VAL A 304 18.39 7.03 0.30
C VAL A 304 17.75 6.93 1.68
N PHE A 305 18.45 6.30 2.62
CA PHE A 305 18.05 6.35 4.03
C PHE A 305 18.59 7.60 4.72
N ILE A 306 17.78 8.13 5.66
CA ILE A 306 18.19 9.19 6.58
C ILE A 306 18.13 8.66 8.01
N ASP A 307 19.14 9.02 8.81
CA ASP A 307 19.26 8.58 10.21
C ASP A 307 18.72 9.64 11.19
N ASP A 308 18.57 10.88 10.72
CA ASP A 308 17.96 11.99 11.46
C ASP A 308 17.15 12.91 10.55
N PHE A 309 16.39 13.80 11.15
CA PHE A 309 15.53 14.76 10.45
C PHE A 309 16.14 16.16 10.32
N GLY A 310 17.45 16.26 10.45
CA GLY A 310 18.15 17.54 10.30
C GLY A 310 18.10 18.05 8.85
N ARG A 311 17.99 19.38 8.71
CA ARG A 311 17.94 20.02 7.40
C ARG A 311 19.09 19.58 6.48
N ASN A 312 20.30 19.51 7.01
CA ASN A 312 21.49 19.12 6.22
C ASN A 312 21.40 17.66 5.74
N THR A 313 20.92 16.75 6.60
CA THR A 313 20.74 15.34 6.29
C THR A 313 19.75 15.18 5.13
N ILE A 314 18.59 15.83 5.20
CA ILE A 314 17.57 15.79 4.13
C ILE A 314 18.12 16.43 2.85
N THR A 315 18.77 17.59 2.95
CA THR A 315 19.35 18.28 1.78
C THR A 315 20.40 17.43 1.08
N ASN A 316 21.27 16.75 1.83
CA ASN A 316 22.28 15.85 1.26
C ASN A 316 21.65 14.62 0.61
N ALA A 317 20.59 14.07 1.19
CA ALA A 317 19.84 12.96 0.59
C ALA A 317 19.22 13.35 -0.78
N ILE A 318 18.64 14.56 -0.89
CA ILE A 318 18.14 15.08 -2.16
C ILE A 318 19.26 15.20 -3.18
N LYS A 319 20.39 15.81 -2.83
CA LYS A 319 21.55 15.98 -3.71
C LYS A 319 22.11 14.62 -4.18
N ASN A 320 22.14 13.62 -3.32
CA ASN A 320 22.59 12.27 -3.69
C ASN A 320 21.66 11.63 -4.74
N ILE A 321 20.35 11.84 -4.63
CA ILE A 321 19.39 11.36 -5.62
C ILE A 321 19.54 12.14 -6.93
N GLU A 322 19.67 13.45 -6.89
CA GLU A 322 19.88 14.28 -8.10
C GLU A 322 21.15 13.90 -8.85
N ALA A 323 22.23 13.57 -8.13
CA ALA A 323 23.50 13.16 -8.73
C ALA A 323 23.41 11.81 -9.47
N THR A 324 22.52 10.91 -9.04
CA THR A 324 22.29 9.61 -9.70
C THR A 324 21.23 9.67 -10.81
N GLY A 325 20.34 10.65 -10.74
CA GLY A 325 19.39 11.02 -11.79
C GLY A 325 18.65 9.84 -12.44
N LYS A 326 18.69 9.77 -13.77
CA LYS A 326 17.96 8.80 -14.58
C LYS A 326 18.21 7.34 -14.20
N VAL A 327 19.43 7.00 -13.80
CA VAL A 327 19.80 5.61 -13.45
C VAL A 327 18.98 5.12 -12.26
N MET A 328 18.80 5.95 -11.23
CA MET A 328 17.97 5.58 -10.07
C MET A 328 16.50 5.46 -10.45
N ASN A 329 16.01 6.31 -11.36
CA ASN A 329 14.63 6.22 -11.85
C ASN A 329 14.36 4.88 -12.55
N GLU A 330 15.25 4.42 -13.42
CA GLU A 330 15.16 3.16 -14.11
C GLU A 330 15.22 1.96 -13.14
N LYS A 331 16.05 2.05 -12.11
CA LYS A 331 16.13 1.03 -11.06
C LYS A 331 14.87 0.96 -10.20
N CYS A 332 14.27 2.10 -9.83
CA CYS A 332 12.98 2.14 -9.14
C CYS A 332 11.92 1.41 -9.97
N ARG A 333 11.85 1.71 -11.27
CA ARG A 333 10.90 1.10 -12.18
C ARG A 333 11.11 -0.43 -12.30
N SER A 334 12.36 -0.86 -12.48
CA SER A 334 12.72 -2.28 -12.54
C SER A 334 12.38 -3.00 -11.23
N PHE A 335 12.61 -2.35 -10.10
CA PHE A 335 12.26 -2.89 -8.78
C PHE A 335 10.75 -3.06 -8.62
N PHE A 336 9.95 -2.06 -9.04
CA PHE A 336 8.49 -2.17 -9.04
C PHE A 336 8.03 -3.39 -9.84
N LEU A 337 8.50 -3.54 -11.06
CA LEU A 337 8.13 -4.66 -11.92
C LEU A 337 8.49 -6.01 -11.30
N ALA A 338 9.67 -6.12 -10.68
CA ALA A 338 10.13 -7.37 -10.08
C ALA A 338 9.34 -7.76 -8.81
N HIS A 339 8.95 -6.77 -7.99
CA HIS A 339 8.46 -7.04 -6.64
C HIS A 339 6.97 -6.74 -6.41
N PHE A 340 6.39 -5.73 -7.07
CA PHE A 340 5.03 -5.26 -6.77
C PHE A 340 4.03 -5.44 -7.91
N TYR A 341 4.50 -5.68 -9.13
CA TYR A 341 3.61 -5.89 -10.27
C TYR A 341 2.95 -7.26 -10.19
N TYR A 342 1.62 -7.29 -10.16
CA TYR A 342 0.85 -8.51 -9.90
C TYR A 342 1.16 -9.65 -10.87
N ARG A 343 1.48 -9.36 -12.15
CA ARG A 343 1.78 -10.41 -13.15
C ARG A 343 2.97 -11.26 -12.78
N ASN A 344 3.93 -10.71 -12.05
CA ASN A 344 5.08 -11.47 -11.57
C ASN A 344 4.78 -12.38 -10.38
N GLN A 345 3.54 -12.31 -9.85
CA GLN A 345 3.08 -13.13 -8.73
C GLN A 345 2.05 -14.21 -9.12
N LEU A 346 1.69 -14.32 -10.41
CA LEU A 346 0.69 -15.28 -10.90
C LEU A 346 1.03 -16.73 -10.52
N ASP A 347 2.26 -17.17 -10.78
CA ASP A 347 2.70 -18.54 -10.47
C ASP A 347 2.75 -18.81 -8.96
N ALA A 348 3.17 -17.81 -8.17
CA ALA A 348 3.18 -17.91 -6.72
C ALA A 348 1.76 -18.05 -6.17
N PHE A 349 0.82 -17.26 -6.68
CA PHE A 349 -0.58 -17.33 -6.26
C PHE A 349 -1.24 -18.67 -6.67
N LYS A 350 -1.05 -19.14 -7.91
CA LYS A 350 -1.55 -20.45 -8.36
C LYS A 350 -1.09 -21.58 -7.44
N LYS A 351 0.20 -21.62 -7.10
CA LYS A 351 0.75 -22.63 -6.18
C LYS A 351 0.12 -22.58 -4.77
N ILE A 352 -0.22 -21.38 -4.27
CA ILE A 352 -0.89 -21.21 -2.99
C ILE A 352 -2.31 -21.80 -3.05
N VAL A 353 -3.05 -21.52 -4.13
CA VAL A 353 -4.40 -22.03 -4.35
C VAL A 353 -4.38 -23.56 -4.49
N GLU A 354 -3.56 -24.11 -5.39
CA GLU A 354 -3.41 -25.55 -5.62
C GLU A 354 -3.07 -26.32 -4.32
N LYS A 355 -2.22 -25.73 -3.48
CA LYS A 355 -1.88 -26.34 -2.18
C LYS A 355 -3.08 -26.44 -1.25
N VAL A 356 -3.96 -25.45 -1.27
CA VAL A 356 -5.18 -25.49 -0.44
C VAL A 356 -6.15 -26.54 -0.94
N GLU A 357 -6.32 -26.71 -2.25
CA GLU A 357 -7.15 -27.76 -2.84
C GLU A 357 -6.64 -29.16 -2.52
N THR A 358 -5.31 -29.38 -2.61
CA THR A 358 -4.70 -30.70 -2.34
C THR A 358 -4.71 -31.10 -0.86
N GLU A 359 -4.76 -30.15 0.07
CA GLU A 359 -4.89 -30.42 1.51
C GLU A 359 -6.30 -30.91 1.88
N GLU A 360 -7.31 -30.62 1.07
CA GLU A 360 -8.69 -31.13 1.26
C GLU A 360 -8.89 -32.57 0.80
N MET A 361 -8.06 -33.03 -0.15
CA MET A 361 -8.16 -34.37 -0.68
C MET A 361 -7.49 -35.44 0.19
N LYS A 362 -6.86 -35.01 1.30
CA LYS A 362 -6.21 -35.88 2.30
C LYS A 362 -6.98 -35.93 3.59
#